data_4aacfda3dca2946aa337307677084a08
#
_entry.id   4aacfda3dca2946aa337307677084a08
#
_cell.length_a   1.000
_cell.length_b   1.000
_cell.length_c   1.000
_cell.angle_alpha   90.00
_cell.angle_beta   90.00
_cell.angle_gamma   90.00
#
_symmetry.space_group_name_H-M   'P 1'
#
loop_
_entity.id
_entity.type
_entity.pdbx_description
1 polymer ?
#
loop_
_entity_poly.entity_id
_entity_poly.type
_entity_poly.pdbx_seq_one_letter_code
_entity_poly.pdbx_strand_id
1 'polypeptide(L)'
;VDAVHGDLGMVVRGDVVLALSASGETEEILRLLATLKRLQVPMISMTGDAVFAKAAGESPATTRATETISTLAAAADVALDCSVAQEACGLGLAPTASTTAMLALGDALAMTLAEKRGFKEEDFANLHRGGKLGKRLARVESLMHTGDAVPRVTPQTRMPDVIYEMSRKKLGVTAVVDGQKLVGVISDGDLRRLLEKRGKDVLDLSAAECMTATPRPIGANEFAATALALMEEKKITSLVVVDGAHVLLGILHLHDLWGTEMM
;
A
#
# COMPACT_ATOMS: atom_id res chain seq x y z
N VAL A 1 -1.86 -30.77 -13.18
CA VAL A 1 -1.09 -31.77 -13.94
C VAL A 1 0.32 -31.86 -13.37
N ASP A 2 0.98 -30.74 -13.10
CA ASP A 2 2.40 -30.69 -12.71
C ASP A 2 2.65 -31.26 -11.30
N ALA A 3 1.67 -31.10 -10.38
CA ALA A 3 1.77 -31.64 -9.03
C ALA A 3 1.97 -33.18 -8.98
N VAL A 4 1.40 -33.91 -9.94
CA VAL A 4 1.56 -35.37 -10.03
C VAL A 4 2.96 -35.75 -10.53
N HIS A 5 3.65 -34.83 -11.23
CA HIS A 5 4.96 -35.07 -11.86
C HIS A 5 6.16 -34.58 -11.04
N GLY A 6 5.98 -34.20 -9.78
CA GLY A 6 7.09 -33.86 -8.89
C GLY A 6 6.85 -32.70 -7.93
N ASP A 7 5.93 -31.80 -8.24
CA ASP A 7 5.72 -30.57 -7.45
C ASP A 7 5.05 -30.84 -6.08
N LEU A 8 4.48 -32.04 -5.87
CA LEU A 8 4.05 -32.48 -4.55
C LEU A 8 5.17 -32.45 -3.50
N GLY A 9 6.44 -32.52 -3.92
CA GLY A 9 7.58 -32.38 -3.02
C GLY A 9 7.73 -30.98 -2.41
N MET A 10 7.05 -29.97 -2.95
CA MET A 10 7.02 -28.60 -2.37
C MET A 10 6.03 -28.46 -1.21
N VAL A 11 5.03 -29.38 -1.13
CA VAL A 11 4.04 -29.34 -0.05
C VAL A 11 4.65 -29.96 1.20
N VAL A 12 4.70 -29.18 2.27
CA VAL A 12 5.30 -29.56 3.54
C VAL A 12 4.31 -29.50 4.70
N ARG A 13 4.66 -30.12 5.81
CA ARG A 13 3.85 -30.05 7.03
C ARG A 13 3.73 -28.60 7.50
N GLY A 14 2.52 -28.12 7.76
CA GLY A 14 2.21 -26.74 8.14
C GLY A 14 1.65 -25.88 7.00
N ASP A 15 1.66 -26.41 5.78
CA ASP A 15 0.93 -25.77 4.67
C ASP A 15 -0.59 -26.03 4.79
N VAL A 16 -1.35 -25.25 4.02
CA VAL A 16 -2.78 -25.47 3.78
C VAL A 16 -3.00 -25.53 2.28
N VAL A 17 -3.67 -26.54 1.80
CA VAL A 17 -3.98 -26.69 0.38
C VAL A 17 -5.38 -26.15 0.09
N LEU A 18 -5.49 -25.27 -0.89
CA LEU A 18 -6.75 -24.81 -1.46
C LEU A 18 -6.98 -25.53 -2.80
N ALA A 19 -7.96 -26.40 -2.85
CA ALA A 19 -8.30 -27.20 -4.02
C ALA A 19 -9.56 -26.66 -4.71
N LEU A 20 -9.48 -26.37 -6.01
CA LEU A 20 -10.57 -25.80 -6.80
C LEU A 20 -11.00 -26.81 -7.87
N SER A 21 -12.29 -27.17 -7.87
CA SER A 21 -12.89 -28.05 -8.87
C SER A 21 -14.40 -27.83 -8.94
N ALA A 22 -14.90 -27.36 -10.08
CA ALA A 22 -16.34 -27.12 -10.24
C ALA A 22 -17.19 -28.35 -10.01
N SER A 23 -16.74 -29.56 -10.41
CA SER A 23 -17.45 -30.83 -10.18
C SER A 23 -17.09 -31.48 -8.86
N GLY A 24 -15.95 -31.11 -8.26
CA GLY A 24 -15.35 -31.81 -7.13
C GLY A 24 -14.90 -33.24 -7.43
N GLU A 25 -14.93 -33.68 -8.71
CA GLU A 25 -14.63 -35.02 -9.19
C GLU A 25 -13.48 -35.05 -10.22
N THR A 26 -12.67 -33.99 -10.27
CA THR A 26 -11.51 -33.90 -11.18
C THR A 26 -10.47 -34.97 -10.78
N GLU A 27 -10.26 -35.98 -11.62
CA GLU A 27 -9.43 -37.13 -11.32
C GLU A 27 -8.01 -36.80 -10.91
N GLU A 28 -7.38 -35.78 -11.57
CA GLU A 28 -6.04 -35.32 -11.27
C GLU A 28 -5.94 -34.76 -9.85
N ILE A 29 -6.97 -34.09 -9.35
CA ILE A 29 -7.01 -33.55 -7.99
C ILE A 29 -7.28 -34.69 -6.99
N LEU A 30 -8.18 -35.59 -7.31
CA LEU A 30 -8.51 -36.72 -6.42
C LEU A 30 -7.32 -37.62 -6.18
N ARG A 31 -6.45 -37.82 -7.17
CA ARG A 31 -5.19 -38.58 -7.03
C ARG A 31 -4.25 -37.98 -5.97
N LEU A 32 -4.32 -36.69 -5.70
CA LEU A 32 -3.48 -36.02 -4.70
C LEU A 32 -3.96 -36.29 -3.26
N LEU A 33 -5.24 -36.59 -3.05
CA LEU A 33 -5.84 -36.67 -1.73
C LEU A 33 -5.12 -37.67 -0.81
N ALA A 34 -4.72 -38.82 -1.32
CA ALA A 34 -4.04 -39.85 -0.51
C ALA A 34 -2.68 -39.31 0.02
N THR A 35 -1.97 -38.54 -0.82
CA THR A 35 -0.69 -37.96 -0.43
C THR A 35 -0.87 -36.80 0.55
N LEU A 36 -1.85 -35.91 0.33
CA LEU A 36 -2.12 -34.79 1.23
C LEU A 36 -2.56 -35.30 2.61
N LYS A 37 -3.43 -36.31 2.67
CA LYS A 37 -3.80 -36.95 3.93
C LYS A 37 -2.61 -37.58 4.66
N ARG A 38 -1.72 -38.28 3.94
CA ARG A 38 -0.49 -38.84 4.53
C ARG A 38 0.44 -37.76 5.10
N LEU A 39 0.53 -36.60 4.44
CA LEU A 39 1.33 -35.47 4.90
C LEU A 39 0.65 -34.71 6.04
N GLN A 40 -0.61 -35.03 6.35
CA GLN A 40 -1.43 -34.32 7.35
C GLN A 40 -1.54 -32.82 7.06
N VAL A 41 -1.68 -32.46 5.78
CA VAL A 41 -1.85 -31.08 5.33
C VAL A 41 -3.35 -30.78 5.29
N PRO A 42 -3.84 -29.77 6.02
CA PRO A 42 -5.22 -29.35 5.97
C PRO A 42 -5.62 -28.89 4.57
N MET A 43 -6.87 -29.20 4.18
CA MET A 43 -7.38 -28.89 2.86
C MET A 43 -8.69 -28.11 2.92
N ILE A 44 -8.74 -27.02 2.16
CA ILE A 44 -9.96 -26.28 1.85
C ILE A 44 -10.35 -26.62 0.42
N SER A 45 -11.60 -27.01 0.19
CA SER A 45 -12.12 -27.20 -1.17
C SER A 45 -13.05 -26.07 -1.57
N MET A 46 -13.00 -25.68 -2.84
CA MET A 46 -13.99 -24.84 -3.52
C MET A 46 -14.63 -25.68 -4.63
N THR A 47 -15.88 -26.07 -4.42
CA THR A 47 -16.61 -26.96 -5.33
C THR A 47 -17.99 -26.39 -5.65
N GLY A 48 -18.60 -26.86 -6.72
CA GLY A 48 -19.98 -26.50 -7.08
C GLY A 48 -21.05 -27.34 -6.38
N ASP A 49 -20.75 -27.85 -5.20
CA ASP A 49 -21.67 -28.66 -4.41
C ASP A 49 -22.55 -27.76 -3.53
N ALA A 50 -23.83 -27.98 -3.51
CA ALA A 50 -24.77 -27.33 -2.59
C ALA A 50 -24.59 -27.85 -1.14
N VAL A 51 -23.41 -27.67 -0.57
CA VAL A 51 -23.05 -28.18 0.78
C VAL A 51 -23.92 -27.53 1.87
N PHE A 52 -24.41 -26.32 1.65
CA PHE A 52 -25.11 -25.53 2.67
C PHE A 52 -26.60 -25.84 2.81
N ALA A 53 -27.25 -26.47 1.83
CA ALA A 53 -28.68 -26.85 1.94
C ALA A 53 -28.95 -27.77 3.14
N LYS A 54 -27.94 -28.50 3.59
CA LYS A 54 -28.05 -29.49 4.71
C LYS A 54 -27.79 -28.87 6.09
N ALA A 55 -27.03 -27.79 6.17
CA ALA A 55 -26.67 -27.17 7.47
C ALA A 55 -27.73 -26.17 7.96
N ALA A 56 -28.56 -25.61 7.08
CA ALA A 56 -29.52 -24.57 7.40
C ALA A 56 -30.87 -25.09 7.92
N GLY A 57 -31.09 -26.42 7.98
CA GLY A 57 -32.35 -27.00 8.52
C GLY A 57 -33.61 -26.68 7.69
N GLU A 58 -33.47 -26.26 6.45
CA GLU A 58 -34.57 -25.92 5.56
C GLU A 58 -35.18 -27.17 4.97
N SER A 59 -36.50 -27.29 5.08
CA SER A 59 -37.34 -28.40 4.60
C SER A 59 -37.23 -28.50 3.07
N PRO A 60 -37.09 -29.70 2.51
CA PRO A 60 -36.95 -29.92 1.08
C PRO A 60 -38.31 -29.74 0.38
N ALA A 61 -38.64 -28.49 0.03
CA ALA A 61 -39.85 -28.19 -0.75
C ALA A 61 -39.56 -27.82 -2.21
N THR A 62 -38.39 -28.13 -2.74
CA THR A 62 -38.13 -28.06 -4.19
C THR A 62 -37.21 -29.21 -4.57
N THR A 63 -37.82 -30.18 -5.18
CA THR A 63 -37.27 -31.36 -5.80
C THR A 63 -36.11 -31.06 -6.72
N ARG A 64 -34.88 -31.26 -6.28
CA ARG A 64 -33.77 -31.61 -7.16
C ARG A 64 -32.85 -32.59 -6.45
N ALA A 65 -32.81 -33.79 -7.04
CA ALA A 65 -31.83 -34.85 -6.96
C ALA A 65 -30.94 -34.90 -5.70
N THR A 66 -30.94 -36.07 -5.04
CA THR A 66 -29.91 -36.54 -4.12
C THR A 66 -28.61 -35.77 -4.21
N GLU A 67 -28.46 -34.76 -3.34
CA GLU A 67 -27.24 -33.95 -3.23
C GLU A 67 -26.15 -34.82 -2.62
N THR A 68 -25.43 -35.53 -3.46
CA THR A 68 -24.20 -36.20 -3.09
C THR A 68 -23.11 -35.16 -3.02
N ILE A 69 -22.60 -34.91 -1.83
CA ILE A 69 -21.37 -34.12 -1.62
C ILE A 69 -20.28 -34.77 -2.48
N SER A 70 -19.56 -33.97 -3.28
CA SER A 70 -18.48 -34.47 -4.12
C SER A 70 -17.35 -35.11 -3.30
N THR A 71 -16.57 -35.96 -3.96
CA THR A 71 -15.44 -36.65 -3.32
C THR A 71 -14.43 -35.67 -2.75
N LEU A 72 -14.16 -34.55 -3.47
CA LEU A 72 -13.24 -33.52 -3.02
C LEU A 72 -13.78 -32.77 -1.80
N ALA A 73 -15.06 -32.36 -1.81
CA ALA A 73 -15.67 -31.66 -0.69
C ALA A 73 -15.76 -32.56 0.57
N ALA A 74 -16.10 -33.84 0.38
CA ALA A 74 -16.13 -34.80 1.47
C ALA A 74 -14.76 -35.12 2.08
N ALA A 75 -13.69 -34.95 1.31
CA ALA A 75 -12.33 -35.19 1.75
C ALA A 75 -11.68 -33.98 2.41
N ALA A 76 -12.23 -32.77 2.22
CA ALA A 76 -11.69 -31.50 2.72
C ALA A 76 -12.00 -31.31 4.22
N ASP A 77 -11.12 -30.60 4.93
CA ASP A 77 -11.37 -30.16 6.30
C ASP A 77 -12.39 -28.98 6.33
N VAL A 78 -12.42 -28.20 5.27
CA VAL A 78 -13.39 -27.10 5.04
C VAL A 78 -13.82 -27.14 3.59
N ALA A 79 -15.13 -27.29 3.35
CA ALA A 79 -15.72 -27.23 2.01
C ALA A 79 -16.47 -25.91 1.83
N LEU A 80 -16.13 -25.17 0.77
CA LEU A 80 -16.75 -23.90 0.37
C LEU A 80 -17.56 -24.15 -0.91
N ASP A 81 -18.85 -23.80 -0.87
CA ASP A 81 -19.76 -23.94 -2.01
C ASP A 81 -19.63 -22.76 -2.98
N CYS A 82 -19.26 -23.06 -4.22
CA CYS A 82 -19.19 -22.13 -5.35
C CYS A 82 -20.21 -22.52 -6.44
N SER A 83 -21.29 -23.23 -6.07
CA SER A 83 -22.31 -23.64 -7.03
C SER A 83 -22.96 -22.45 -7.72
N VAL A 84 -23.28 -22.64 -9.01
CA VAL A 84 -23.97 -21.67 -9.84
C VAL A 84 -25.18 -22.36 -10.48
N ALA A 85 -26.25 -21.60 -10.70
CA ALA A 85 -27.47 -22.14 -11.30
C ALA A 85 -27.24 -22.64 -12.74
N GLN A 86 -26.40 -21.94 -13.50
CA GLN A 86 -26.02 -22.32 -14.86
C GLN A 86 -24.77 -21.58 -15.29
N GLU A 87 -24.04 -22.16 -16.25
CA GLU A 87 -22.95 -21.47 -16.92
C GLU A 87 -23.46 -20.41 -17.92
N ALA A 88 -22.69 -19.34 -18.12
CA ALA A 88 -23.10 -18.24 -18.99
C ALA A 88 -22.95 -18.53 -20.49
N CYS A 89 -22.31 -19.66 -20.87
CA CYS A 89 -22.21 -20.05 -22.27
C CYS A 89 -23.49 -20.69 -22.79
N GLY A 90 -23.86 -20.46 -24.05
CA GLY A 90 -25.10 -20.95 -24.63
C GLY A 90 -25.26 -22.49 -24.65
N LEU A 91 -24.15 -23.23 -24.54
CA LEU A 91 -24.16 -24.70 -24.45
C LEU A 91 -24.13 -25.21 -23.00
N GLY A 92 -23.91 -24.33 -22.00
CA GLY A 92 -23.79 -24.71 -20.59
C GLY A 92 -22.59 -25.60 -20.25
N LEU A 93 -21.60 -25.71 -21.15
CA LEU A 93 -20.46 -26.62 -21.00
C LEU A 93 -19.17 -25.93 -20.61
N ALA A 94 -18.95 -24.70 -21.08
CA ALA A 94 -17.72 -23.97 -20.76
C ALA A 94 -17.81 -23.33 -19.39
N PRO A 95 -16.80 -23.53 -18.51
CA PRO A 95 -16.78 -22.91 -17.19
C PRO A 95 -16.66 -21.40 -17.34
N THR A 96 -17.61 -20.66 -16.82
CA THR A 96 -17.74 -19.19 -16.91
C THR A 96 -18.27 -18.61 -15.61
N ALA A 97 -19.55 -18.86 -15.28
CA ALA A 97 -20.14 -18.42 -14.02
C ALA A 97 -19.49 -19.12 -12.82
N SER A 98 -19.20 -20.42 -12.91
CA SER A 98 -18.51 -21.19 -11.87
C SER A 98 -17.10 -20.66 -11.59
N THR A 99 -16.31 -20.38 -12.61
CA THR A 99 -14.97 -19.81 -12.43
C THR A 99 -15.00 -18.41 -11.83
N THR A 100 -16.00 -17.60 -12.22
CA THR A 100 -16.20 -16.27 -11.65
C THR A 100 -16.59 -16.33 -10.17
N ALA A 101 -17.48 -17.27 -9.80
CA ALA A 101 -17.87 -17.49 -8.40
C ALA A 101 -16.68 -17.93 -7.54
N MET A 102 -15.85 -18.86 -8.06
CA MET A 102 -14.63 -19.31 -7.38
C MET A 102 -13.62 -18.19 -7.21
N LEU A 103 -13.43 -17.35 -8.22
CA LEU A 103 -12.53 -16.19 -8.14
C LEU A 103 -13.02 -15.21 -7.06
N ALA A 104 -14.30 -14.86 -7.08
CA ALA A 104 -14.87 -13.92 -6.10
C ALA A 104 -14.77 -14.44 -4.67
N LEU A 105 -15.03 -15.75 -4.45
CA LEU A 105 -14.89 -16.35 -3.13
C LEU A 105 -13.43 -16.48 -2.71
N GLY A 106 -12.52 -16.74 -3.65
CA GLY A 106 -11.08 -16.75 -3.42
C GLY A 106 -10.56 -15.39 -2.99
N ASP A 107 -11.01 -14.32 -3.65
CA ASP A 107 -10.68 -12.92 -3.28
C ASP A 107 -11.22 -12.59 -1.88
N ALA A 108 -12.47 -12.97 -1.58
CA ALA A 108 -13.04 -12.76 -0.26
C ALA A 108 -12.25 -13.48 0.85
N LEU A 109 -11.82 -14.72 0.59
CA LEU A 109 -10.97 -15.48 1.51
C LEU A 109 -9.61 -14.81 1.71
N ALA A 110 -8.98 -14.37 0.63
CA ALA A 110 -7.69 -13.70 0.66
C ALA A 110 -7.77 -12.38 1.44
N MET A 111 -8.80 -11.56 1.20
CA MET A 111 -9.00 -10.28 1.89
C MET A 111 -9.30 -10.50 3.38
N THR A 112 -10.15 -11.47 3.73
CA THR A 112 -10.43 -11.83 5.12
C THR A 112 -9.17 -12.31 5.86
N LEU A 113 -8.32 -13.08 5.18
CA LEU A 113 -7.06 -13.55 5.73
C LEU A 113 -6.06 -12.40 5.93
N ALA A 114 -5.96 -11.49 4.97
CA ALA A 114 -5.12 -10.31 5.06
C ALA A 114 -5.53 -9.43 6.26
N GLU A 115 -6.84 -9.16 6.43
CA GLU A 115 -7.37 -8.41 7.56
C GLU A 115 -7.06 -9.10 8.90
N LYS A 116 -7.33 -10.41 9.01
CA LYS A 116 -7.02 -11.18 10.23
C LYS A 116 -5.54 -11.22 10.56
N ARG A 117 -4.65 -11.16 9.59
CA ARG A 117 -3.20 -11.07 9.78
C ARG A 117 -2.73 -9.65 10.06
N GLY A 118 -3.62 -8.67 10.08
CA GLY A 118 -3.27 -7.26 10.30
C GLY A 118 -2.45 -6.67 9.15
N PHE A 119 -2.62 -7.18 7.92
CA PHE A 119 -1.95 -6.68 6.73
C PHE A 119 -2.35 -5.22 6.48
N LYS A 120 -1.36 -4.33 6.39
CA LYS A 120 -1.55 -2.89 6.27
C LYS A 120 -1.10 -2.38 4.91
N GLU A 121 -1.46 -1.14 4.62
CA GLU A 121 -1.00 -0.43 3.40
C GLU A 121 0.52 -0.41 3.28
N GLU A 122 1.23 -0.36 4.40
CA GLU A 122 2.70 -0.39 4.47
C GLU A 122 3.27 -1.72 3.96
N ASP A 123 2.64 -2.83 4.34
CA ASP A 123 3.05 -4.16 3.88
C ASP A 123 2.84 -4.28 2.38
N PHE A 124 1.70 -3.75 1.89
CA PHE A 124 1.41 -3.70 0.46
C PHE A 124 2.44 -2.85 -0.31
N ALA A 125 2.78 -1.66 0.19
CA ALA A 125 3.79 -0.77 -0.38
C ALA A 125 5.17 -1.44 -0.46
N ASN A 126 5.56 -2.17 0.60
CA ASN A 126 6.83 -2.89 0.65
C ASN A 126 6.93 -4.00 -0.39
N LEU A 127 5.82 -4.67 -0.70
CA LEU A 127 5.76 -5.72 -1.73
C LEU A 127 5.70 -5.15 -3.16
N HIS A 128 5.23 -3.91 -3.34
CA HIS A 128 4.96 -3.30 -4.65
C HIS A 128 5.82 -2.05 -4.94
N ARG A 129 7.04 -1.99 -4.45
CA ARG A 129 7.96 -0.83 -4.53
C ARG A 129 8.14 -0.26 -5.96
N GLY A 130 8.02 -1.07 -6.99
CA GLY A 130 8.20 -0.66 -8.39
C GLY A 130 6.95 -0.20 -9.13
N GLY A 131 5.76 -0.33 -8.53
CA GLY A 131 4.49 0.01 -9.20
C GLY A 131 3.98 1.41 -8.84
N LYS A 132 3.04 1.95 -9.66
CA LYS A 132 2.38 3.25 -9.38
C LYS A 132 1.80 3.33 -7.96
N LEU A 133 1.24 2.25 -7.48
CA LEU A 133 0.62 2.18 -6.15
C LEU A 133 1.65 2.21 -5.01
N GLY A 134 2.77 1.49 -5.15
CA GLY A 134 3.87 1.55 -4.17
C GLY A 134 4.49 2.94 -4.07
N LYS A 135 4.62 3.64 -5.20
CA LYS A 135 5.11 5.02 -5.24
C LYS A 135 4.15 5.99 -4.55
N ARG A 136 2.83 5.82 -4.69
CA ARG A 136 1.82 6.64 -3.99
C ARG A 136 1.81 6.43 -2.48
N LEU A 137 2.22 5.25 -2.02
CA LEU A 137 2.33 4.89 -0.61
C LEU A 137 3.73 5.18 -0.03
N ALA A 138 4.64 5.80 -0.83
CA ALA A 138 5.93 6.25 -0.33
C ALA A 138 5.75 7.24 0.83
N ARG A 139 6.57 7.11 1.86
CA ARG A 139 6.59 8.04 2.99
C ARG A 139 7.53 9.21 2.71
N VAL A 140 7.23 10.34 3.30
CA VAL A 140 8.05 11.56 3.23
C VAL A 140 9.50 11.27 3.59
N GLU A 141 9.76 10.46 4.62
CA GLU A 141 11.11 10.10 5.06
C GLU A 141 11.96 9.40 4.00
N SER A 142 11.33 8.66 3.08
CA SER A 142 12.03 7.95 2.01
C SER A 142 12.38 8.85 0.81
N LEU A 143 11.82 10.04 0.75
CA LEU A 143 11.94 10.98 -0.37
C LEU A 143 12.63 12.29 0.02
N MET A 144 12.61 12.67 1.30
CA MET A 144 13.15 13.93 1.79
C MET A 144 14.68 13.98 1.72
N HIS A 145 15.22 15.17 1.53
CA HIS A 145 16.61 15.48 1.72
C HIS A 145 16.93 15.55 3.21
N THR A 146 18.07 15.01 3.63
CA THR A 146 18.50 14.93 5.04
C THR A 146 19.95 15.37 5.21
N GLY A 147 20.39 15.59 6.46
CA GLY A 147 21.78 15.87 6.79
C GLY A 147 22.30 17.13 6.11
N ASP A 148 23.44 17.00 5.44
CA ASP A 148 24.09 18.14 4.76
C ASP A 148 23.38 18.61 3.49
N ALA A 149 22.44 17.86 2.96
CA ALA A 149 21.62 18.30 1.83
C ALA A 149 20.57 19.34 2.23
N VAL A 150 20.25 19.45 3.52
CA VAL A 150 19.23 20.37 4.04
C VAL A 150 19.80 21.76 4.19
N PRO A 151 19.27 22.80 3.49
CA PRO A 151 19.62 24.20 3.72
C PRO A 151 19.11 24.65 5.09
N ARG A 152 20.02 25.00 5.97
CA ARG A 152 19.70 25.45 7.33
C ARG A 152 20.64 26.57 7.80
N VAL A 153 20.07 27.51 8.52
CA VAL A 153 20.76 28.67 9.10
C VAL A 153 20.25 28.94 10.51
N THR A 154 20.96 29.76 11.27
CA THR A 154 20.49 30.24 12.58
C THR A 154 19.67 31.52 12.43
N PRO A 155 18.89 31.94 13.43
CA PRO A 155 18.15 33.21 13.41
C PRO A 155 19.05 34.45 13.22
N GLN A 156 20.31 34.37 13.67
CA GLN A 156 21.28 35.46 13.58
C GLN A 156 22.06 35.53 12.25
N THR A 157 21.89 34.50 11.40
CA THR A 157 22.57 34.45 10.11
C THR A 157 22.13 35.62 9.22
N ARG A 158 23.09 36.33 8.59
CA ARG A 158 22.83 37.44 7.69
C ARG A 158 22.26 36.96 6.37
N MET A 159 21.43 37.78 5.74
CA MET A 159 20.76 37.43 4.48
C MET A 159 21.69 37.02 3.33
N PRO A 160 22.88 37.61 3.12
CA PRO A 160 23.82 37.09 2.11
C PRO A 160 24.17 35.62 2.29
N ASP A 161 24.40 35.16 3.54
CA ASP A 161 24.73 33.80 3.85
C ASP A 161 23.49 32.88 3.73
N VAL A 162 22.30 33.39 4.07
CA VAL A 162 21.02 32.68 3.83
C VAL A 162 20.81 32.42 2.34
N ILE A 163 21.03 33.43 1.50
CA ILE A 163 20.92 33.37 0.04
C ILE A 163 21.96 32.38 -0.52
N TYR A 164 23.19 32.44 -0.01
CA TYR A 164 24.23 31.50 -0.39
C TYR A 164 23.86 30.08 -0.10
N GLU A 165 23.40 29.79 1.13
CA GLU A 165 22.99 28.44 1.56
C GLU A 165 21.80 27.91 0.72
N MET A 166 20.78 28.74 0.47
CA MET A 166 19.62 28.43 -0.37
C MET A 166 20.05 28.07 -1.80
N SER A 167 20.92 28.94 -2.40
CA SER A 167 21.39 28.73 -3.76
C SER A 167 22.28 27.49 -3.91
N ARG A 168 23.10 27.21 -2.91
CA ARG A 168 24.02 26.07 -2.89
C ARG A 168 23.26 24.74 -2.85
N LYS A 169 22.17 24.68 -2.08
CA LYS A 169 21.40 23.46 -1.85
C LYS A 169 20.24 23.27 -2.85
N LYS A 170 19.83 24.33 -3.56
CA LYS A 170 18.85 24.30 -4.68
C LYS A 170 17.45 23.76 -4.33
N LEU A 171 17.01 23.88 -3.09
CA LEU A 171 15.68 23.43 -2.65
C LEU A 171 14.66 24.58 -2.57
N GLY A 172 15.02 25.80 -2.98
CA GLY A 172 14.11 26.96 -3.02
C GLY A 172 13.62 27.44 -1.65
N VAL A 173 14.15 26.88 -0.55
CA VAL A 173 13.80 27.22 0.83
C VAL A 173 15.00 27.01 1.73
N THR A 174 15.09 27.78 2.81
CA THR A 174 16.09 27.60 3.87
C THR A 174 15.38 27.53 5.22
N ALA A 175 15.65 26.48 5.99
CA ALA A 175 15.13 26.33 7.35
C ALA A 175 15.93 27.20 8.31
N VAL A 176 15.24 27.95 9.17
CA VAL A 176 15.85 28.71 10.27
C VAL A 176 15.67 27.87 11.53
N VAL A 177 16.78 27.49 12.16
CA VAL A 177 16.79 26.60 13.32
C VAL A 177 17.48 27.26 14.52
N ASP A 178 16.90 27.10 15.70
CA ASP A 178 17.54 27.41 16.98
C ASP A 178 17.94 26.10 17.65
N GLY A 179 19.26 25.87 17.67
CA GLY A 179 19.78 24.52 17.97
C GLY A 179 19.34 23.53 16.89
N GLN A 180 18.45 22.61 17.25
CA GLN A 180 17.86 21.63 16.31
C GLN A 180 16.39 21.92 15.98
N LYS A 181 15.77 22.88 16.69
CA LYS A 181 14.35 23.19 16.53
C LYS A 181 14.10 24.14 15.37
N LEU A 182 13.14 23.81 14.55
CA LEU A 182 12.65 24.70 13.49
C LEU A 182 11.94 25.91 14.13
N VAL A 183 12.40 27.13 13.83
CA VAL A 183 11.79 28.38 14.28
C VAL A 183 11.22 29.21 13.13
N GLY A 184 11.59 28.90 11.88
CA GLY A 184 11.09 29.59 10.71
C GLY A 184 11.62 29.02 9.41
N VAL A 185 11.15 29.60 8.31
CA VAL A 185 11.66 29.31 6.95
C VAL A 185 11.77 30.57 6.14
N ILE A 186 12.67 30.58 5.16
CA ILE A 186 12.80 31.63 4.15
C ILE A 186 12.76 30.94 2.79
N SER A 187 11.78 31.25 1.98
CA SER A 187 11.66 30.74 0.61
C SER A 187 12.16 31.76 -0.43
N ASP A 188 12.40 31.29 -1.66
CA ASP A 188 12.68 32.15 -2.81
C ASP A 188 11.57 33.19 -3.03
N GLY A 189 10.32 32.81 -2.76
CA GLY A 189 9.17 33.71 -2.83
C GLY A 189 9.23 34.81 -1.77
N ASP A 190 9.65 34.45 -0.54
CA ASP A 190 9.83 35.45 0.54
C ASP A 190 10.95 36.41 0.21
N LEU A 191 12.06 35.89 -0.29
CA LEU A 191 13.21 36.72 -0.69
C LEU A 191 12.82 37.71 -1.79
N ARG A 192 12.07 37.28 -2.81
CA ARG A 192 11.59 38.19 -3.86
C ARG A 192 10.70 39.29 -3.29
N ARG A 193 9.75 38.98 -2.46
CA ARG A 193 8.84 39.95 -1.82
C ARG A 193 9.59 40.94 -0.91
N LEU A 194 10.61 40.47 -0.20
CA LEU A 194 11.46 41.32 0.62
C LEU A 194 12.27 42.28 -0.20
N LEU A 195 12.89 41.84 -1.31
CA LEU A 195 13.64 42.67 -2.24
C LEU A 195 12.75 43.72 -2.91
N GLU A 196 11.51 43.37 -3.28
CA GLU A 196 10.55 44.37 -3.83
C GLU A 196 10.22 45.47 -2.83
N LYS A 197 10.08 45.13 -1.52
CA LYS A 197 9.66 46.04 -0.48
C LYS A 197 10.82 46.90 0.07
N ARG A 198 12.02 46.34 0.22
CA ARG A 198 13.17 46.95 0.95
C ARG A 198 14.41 47.14 0.08
N GLY A 199 14.38 46.68 -1.17
CA GLY A 199 15.53 46.78 -2.06
C GLY A 199 16.76 46.08 -1.48
N LYS A 200 17.92 46.69 -1.62
CA LYS A 200 19.21 46.18 -1.15
C LYS A 200 19.33 46.08 0.38
N ASP A 201 18.51 46.82 1.12
CA ASP A 201 18.59 46.86 2.59
C ASP A 201 18.25 45.48 3.23
N VAL A 202 17.62 44.60 2.46
CA VAL A 202 17.40 43.18 2.86
C VAL A 202 18.73 42.49 3.20
N LEU A 203 19.82 42.83 2.52
CA LEU A 203 21.12 42.19 2.73
C LEU A 203 21.73 42.49 4.12
N ASP A 204 21.28 43.55 4.77
CA ASP A 204 21.73 43.92 6.10
C ASP A 204 20.92 43.26 7.23
N LEU A 205 19.82 42.63 6.89
CA LEU A 205 18.93 41.94 7.85
C LEU A 205 19.42 40.55 8.24
N SER A 206 18.95 40.07 9.36
CA SER A 206 19.13 38.71 9.83
C SER A 206 18.02 37.77 9.33
N ALA A 207 18.25 36.48 9.39
CA ALA A 207 17.24 35.45 9.09
C ALA A 207 15.98 35.61 9.95
N ALA A 208 16.12 35.92 11.23
CA ALA A 208 15.01 36.16 12.14
C ALA A 208 14.08 37.31 11.70
N GLU A 209 14.65 38.37 11.09
CA GLU A 209 13.86 39.51 10.62
C GLU A 209 13.14 39.24 9.29
N CYS A 210 13.58 38.21 8.56
CA CYS A 210 13.11 37.89 7.20
C CYS A 210 12.27 36.60 7.13
N MET A 211 12.35 35.73 8.13
CA MET A 211 11.70 34.43 8.10
C MET A 211 10.19 34.49 8.29
N THR A 212 9.50 33.54 7.72
CA THR A 212 8.15 33.15 8.12
C THR A 212 8.25 32.32 9.39
N ALA A 213 7.82 32.89 10.53
CA ALA A 213 8.00 32.29 11.86
C ALA A 213 7.08 31.11 12.16
N THR A 214 6.03 30.88 11.39
CA THR A 214 5.08 29.78 11.57
C THR A 214 4.92 28.97 10.28
N PRO A 215 6.01 28.28 9.83
CA PRO A 215 5.88 27.42 8.68
C PRO A 215 4.93 26.26 9.01
N ARG A 216 4.31 25.69 7.99
CA ARG A 216 3.57 24.43 8.15
C ARG A 216 4.49 23.24 7.83
N PRO A 217 5.00 22.56 8.83
CA PRO A 217 5.82 21.39 8.62
C PRO A 217 4.94 20.16 8.31
N ILE A 218 5.58 19.10 7.82
CA ILE A 218 4.99 17.77 7.68
C ILE A 218 5.79 16.76 8.52
N GLY A 219 5.14 15.69 8.95
CA GLY A 219 5.80 14.58 9.63
C GLY A 219 6.53 13.65 8.65
N ALA A 220 7.62 13.05 9.09
CA ALA A 220 8.40 12.10 8.27
C ALA A 220 7.60 10.85 7.89
N ASN A 221 6.68 10.42 8.76
CA ASN A 221 5.82 9.26 8.57
C ASN A 221 4.58 9.50 7.70
N GLU A 222 4.34 10.73 7.26
CA GLU A 222 3.23 11.06 6.38
C GLU A 222 3.46 10.50 4.97
N PHE A 223 2.37 10.24 4.24
CA PHE A 223 2.48 9.79 2.86
C PHE A 223 2.89 10.92 1.92
N ALA A 224 3.62 10.58 0.87
CA ALA A 224 3.99 11.52 -0.19
C ALA A 224 2.77 12.18 -0.84
N ALA A 225 1.65 11.47 -0.95
CA ALA A 225 0.38 12.02 -1.43
C ALA A 225 -0.16 13.14 -0.53
N THR A 226 -0.04 13.01 0.79
CA THR A 226 -0.41 14.06 1.76
C THR A 226 0.50 15.29 1.58
N ALA A 227 1.81 15.07 1.37
CA ALA A 227 2.75 16.14 1.13
C ALA A 227 2.42 16.91 -0.16
N LEU A 228 2.11 16.19 -1.25
CA LEU A 228 1.71 16.78 -2.52
C LEU A 228 0.45 17.63 -2.38
N ALA A 229 -0.59 17.09 -1.76
CA ALA A 229 -1.84 17.82 -1.51
C ALA A 229 -1.62 19.11 -0.71
N LEU A 230 -0.73 19.06 0.30
CA LEU A 230 -0.36 20.23 1.09
C LEU A 230 0.41 21.28 0.27
N MET A 231 1.34 20.83 -0.60
CA MET A 231 2.07 21.72 -1.51
C MET A 231 1.13 22.42 -2.49
N GLU A 232 0.17 21.68 -3.07
CA GLU A 232 -0.83 22.21 -3.99
C GLU A 232 -1.78 23.22 -3.31
N GLU A 233 -2.31 22.85 -2.14
CA GLU A 233 -3.20 23.73 -1.36
C GLU A 233 -2.52 25.07 -1.03
N LYS A 234 -1.27 25.02 -0.62
CA LYS A 234 -0.50 26.19 -0.19
C LYS A 234 0.26 26.87 -1.31
N LYS A 235 0.28 26.29 -2.52
CA LYS A 235 1.05 26.79 -3.68
C LYS A 235 2.53 26.97 -3.36
N ILE A 236 3.12 25.96 -2.69
CA ILE A 236 4.53 25.93 -2.32
C ILE A 236 5.20 24.70 -2.96
N THR A 237 6.50 24.79 -3.18
CA THR A 237 7.29 23.73 -3.81
C THR A 237 8.17 22.95 -2.85
N SER A 238 8.21 23.34 -1.57
CA SER A 238 9.04 22.71 -0.56
C SER A 238 8.33 22.67 0.78
N LEU A 239 8.49 21.57 1.50
CA LEU A 239 7.99 21.35 2.85
C LEU A 239 9.15 21.01 3.78
N VAL A 240 9.19 21.66 4.93
CA VAL A 240 10.08 21.26 6.03
C VAL A 240 9.50 20.07 6.76
N VAL A 241 10.35 19.10 7.05
CA VAL A 241 9.97 17.87 7.74
C VAL A 241 10.49 17.91 9.17
N VAL A 242 9.61 17.68 10.13
CA VAL A 242 9.95 17.73 11.56
C VAL A 242 9.44 16.49 12.29
N ASP A 243 9.99 16.25 13.47
CA ASP A 243 9.44 15.29 14.41
C ASP A 243 8.36 15.91 15.33
N GLY A 244 7.82 15.09 16.25
CA GLY A 244 6.83 15.53 17.24
C GLY A 244 7.33 16.61 18.23
N ALA A 245 8.63 16.83 18.32
CA ALA A 245 9.28 17.85 19.15
C ALA A 245 9.69 19.10 18.36
N HIS A 246 9.24 19.22 17.08
CA HIS A 246 9.63 20.27 16.15
C HIS A 246 11.15 20.32 15.82
N VAL A 247 11.84 19.20 15.94
CA VAL A 247 13.22 19.06 15.49
C VAL A 247 13.22 18.91 13.96
N LEU A 248 14.07 19.65 13.27
CA LEU A 248 14.20 19.57 11.81
C LEU A 248 14.83 18.23 11.40
N LEU A 249 14.10 17.42 10.66
CA LEU A 249 14.55 16.13 10.13
C LEU A 249 15.03 16.26 8.68
N GLY A 250 14.36 17.09 7.86
CA GLY A 250 14.66 17.19 6.45
C GLY A 250 13.83 18.24 5.71
N ILE A 251 13.98 18.25 4.40
CA ILE A 251 13.17 19.04 3.46
C ILE A 251 12.75 18.14 2.31
N LEU A 252 11.46 18.15 1.98
CA LEU A 252 10.90 17.51 0.80
C LEU A 252 10.63 18.59 -0.26
N HIS A 253 11.15 18.38 -1.47
CA HIS A 253 10.90 19.25 -2.61
C HIS A 253 9.93 18.60 -3.61
N LEU A 254 9.15 19.41 -4.32
CA LEU A 254 8.16 18.95 -5.29
C LEU A 254 8.76 18.00 -6.36
N HIS A 255 10.00 18.28 -6.79
CA HIS A 255 10.70 17.42 -7.76
C HIS A 255 10.99 16.01 -7.24
N ASP A 256 11.10 15.82 -5.94
CA ASP A 256 11.31 14.50 -5.35
C ASP A 256 10.06 13.62 -5.51
N LEU A 257 8.90 14.25 -5.67
CA LEU A 257 7.62 13.58 -5.90
C LEU A 257 7.40 13.16 -7.37
N TRP A 258 8.12 13.76 -8.34
CA TRP A 258 7.98 13.38 -9.75
C TRP A 258 8.33 11.92 -10.03
N GLY A 259 9.31 11.38 -9.32
CA GLY A 259 9.64 9.97 -9.38
C GLY A 259 8.52 9.03 -8.90
N THR A 260 7.51 9.57 -8.22
CA THR A 260 6.37 8.79 -7.68
C THR A 260 5.19 8.68 -8.65
N GLU A 261 5.27 9.28 -9.85
CA GLU A 261 4.19 9.30 -10.87
C GLU A 261 2.83 9.80 -10.32
N MET A 262 2.84 10.65 -9.28
CA MET A 262 1.65 11.27 -8.72
C MET A 262 1.27 12.57 -9.43
N MET A 263 2.13 13.05 -10.32
CA MET A 263 1.94 14.27 -11.11
C MET A 263 1.76 13.94 -12.59
#